data_e7da124513f878f63770a3107accf437
#
_entry.id   e7da124513f878f63770a3107accf437
#
_cell.length_a   1.000
_cell.length_b   1.000
_cell.length_c   1.000
_cell.angle_alpha   90.00
_cell.angle_beta   90.00
_cell.angle_gamma   90.00
#
_symmetry.space_group_name_H-M   'P 1'
#
loop_
_entity.id
_entity.type
_entity.pdbx_description
1 polymer ?
#
loop_
_entity_poly.entity_id
_entity_poly.type
_entity_poly.pdbx_seq_one_letter_code
_entity_poly.pdbx_strand_id
1 'polypeptide(L)'
;MTEREIIELYNRRDERAVRETETAYGKYCEKIALNILGNAEEARECVNETLLKAWENIPPDDPRILSAYLSTITRNNAISRYRRKAAEKRGNSAVALVLDDFADIIPNSTSVERTAEHHEMISEINRFLGGLTEINRTVFVLRFYFFEDIPDIADRTGLRKKDVSAILYRTKNLIRKHLEEEGYSL
;
A
#
# COMPACT_ATOMS: atom_id res chain seq x y z
N MET A 1 -5.68 -19.58 13.71
CA MET A 1 -5.97 -20.13 12.36
C MET A 1 -4.87 -19.65 11.42
N THR A 2 -4.38 -20.49 10.51
CA THR A 2 -3.37 -20.11 9.51
C THR A 2 -4.00 -19.35 8.34
N GLU A 3 -3.20 -18.58 7.58
CA GLU A 3 -3.71 -17.87 6.37
C GLU A 3 -4.40 -18.82 5.40
N ARG A 4 -3.84 -20.00 5.20
CA ARG A 4 -4.40 -21.01 4.28
C ARG A 4 -5.75 -21.55 4.74
N GLU A 5 -5.93 -21.78 6.03
CA GLU A 5 -7.23 -22.21 6.60
C GLU A 5 -8.28 -21.11 6.40
N ILE A 6 -7.92 -19.84 6.54
CA ILE A 6 -8.83 -18.71 6.27
C ILE A 6 -9.22 -18.66 4.81
N ILE A 7 -8.27 -18.80 3.87
CA ILE A 7 -8.53 -18.83 2.42
C ILE A 7 -9.45 -20.01 2.06
N GLU A 8 -9.26 -21.16 2.68
CA GLU A 8 -10.15 -22.32 2.48
C GLU A 8 -11.59 -22.05 2.93
N LEU A 9 -11.80 -21.28 4.00
CA LEU A 9 -13.13 -20.85 4.41
C LEU A 9 -13.76 -19.93 3.35
N TYR A 10 -13.02 -18.99 2.80
CA TYR A 10 -13.50 -18.15 1.67
C TYR A 10 -13.92 -19.01 0.48
N ASN A 11 -13.08 -19.98 0.08
CA ASN A 11 -13.34 -20.86 -1.05
C ASN A 11 -14.60 -21.72 -0.84
N ARG A 12 -14.92 -22.05 0.41
CA ARG A 12 -16.16 -22.77 0.80
C ARG A 12 -17.35 -21.85 1.02
N ARG A 13 -17.20 -20.54 0.85
CA ARG A 13 -18.24 -19.54 1.18
C ARG A 13 -18.74 -19.65 2.61
N ASP A 14 -17.85 -19.97 3.55
CA ASP A 14 -18.14 -20.03 4.97
C ASP A 14 -17.96 -18.63 5.58
N GLU A 15 -19.02 -18.06 6.14
CA GLU A 15 -19.03 -16.69 6.70
C GLU A 15 -18.00 -16.50 7.83
N ARG A 16 -17.54 -17.58 8.44
CA ARG A 16 -16.44 -17.54 9.42
C ARG A 16 -15.16 -16.95 8.83
N ALA A 17 -14.96 -17.07 7.52
CA ALA A 17 -13.80 -16.47 6.84
C ALA A 17 -13.65 -14.98 7.15
N VAL A 18 -14.73 -14.22 7.09
CA VAL A 18 -14.73 -12.75 7.33
C VAL A 18 -14.34 -12.47 8.79
N ARG A 19 -14.93 -13.19 9.74
CA ARG A 19 -14.66 -13.03 11.19
C ARG A 19 -13.21 -13.38 11.54
N GLU A 20 -12.70 -14.48 11.01
CA GLU A 20 -11.32 -14.89 11.22
C GLU A 20 -10.32 -13.92 10.60
N THR A 21 -10.64 -13.39 9.41
CA THR A 21 -9.85 -12.34 8.75
C THR A 21 -9.83 -11.07 9.58
N GLU A 22 -10.98 -10.62 10.07
CA GLU A 22 -11.06 -9.43 10.93
C GLU A 22 -10.23 -9.60 12.21
N THR A 23 -10.35 -10.77 12.84
CA THR A 23 -9.61 -11.09 14.07
C THR A 23 -8.10 -11.08 13.84
N ALA A 24 -7.63 -11.66 12.73
CA ALA A 24 -6.21 -11.79 12.44
C ALA A 24 -5.59 -10.51 11.84
N TYR A 25 -6.32 -9.79 10.99
CA TYR A 25 -5.77 -8.70 10.18
C TYR A 25 -6.51 -7.37 10.31
N GLY A 26 -7.63 -7.29 11.03
CA GLY A 26 -8.42 -6.06 11.18
C GLY A 26 -7.60 -4.88 11.68
N LYS A 27 -6.81 -5.06 12.75
CA LYS A 27 -5.93 -4.02 13.29
C LYS A 27 -4.82 -3.61 12.33
N TYR A 28 -4.30 -4.54 11.54
CA TYR A 28 -3.30 -4.28 10.52
C TYR A 28 -3.86 -3.42 9.39
N CYS A 29 -5.04 -3.78 8.89
CA CYS A 29 -5.75 -3.00 7.87
C CYS A 29 -6.17 -1.62 8.40
N GLU A 30 -6.67 -1.54 9.66
CA GLU A 30 -7.04 -0.29 10.30
C GLU A 30 -5.85 0.67 10.40
N LYS A 31 -4.66 0.16 10.76
CA LYS A 31 -3.43 0.97 10.82
C LYS A 31 -3.05 1.52 9.44
N ILE A 32 -3.15 0.71 8.37
CA ILE A 32 -2.90 1.15 7.00
C ILE A 32 -3.87 2.27 6.62
N ALA A 33 -5.17 2.05 6.84
CA ALA A 33 -6.19 3.01 6.50
C ALA A 33 -6.07 4.31 7.31
N LEU A 34 -5.76 4.21 8.61
CA LEU A 34 -5.58 5.37 9.50
C LEU A 34 -4.39 6.24 9.05
N ASN A 35 -3.28 5.62 8.65
CA ASN A 35 -2.11 6.35 8.16
C ASN A 35 -2.41 7.16 6.89
N ILE A 36 -3.35 6.71 6.05
CA ILE A 36 -3.73 7.39 4.81
C ILE A 36 -4.83 8.42 5.04
N LEU A 37 -5.83 8.08 5.85
CA LEU A 37 -7.05 8.89 6.02
C LEU A 37 -6.95 9.90 7.17
N GLY A 38 -6.08 9.64 8.16
CA GLY A 38 -5.94 10.48 9.36
C GLY A 38 -7.18 10.50 10.26
N ASN A 39 -8.17 9.64 10.03
CA ASN A 39 -9.44 9.57 10.74
C ASN A 39 -9.79 8.13 11.10
N ALA A 40 -10.01 7.86 12.40
CA ALA A 40 -10.23 6.51 12.92
C ALA A 40 -11.58 5.91 12.48
N GLU A 41 -12.63 6.73 12.34
CA GLU A 41 -13.94 6.27 11.90
C GLU A 41 -13.91 5.83 10.44
N GLU A 42 -13.32 6.64 9.57
CA GLU A 42 -13.12 6.31 8.16
C GLU A 42 -12.18 5.13 7.96
N ALA A 43 -11.18 4.98 8.83
CA ALA A 43 -10.29 3.82 8.79
C ALA A 43 -11.06 2.53 9.08
N ARG A 44 -11.96 2.51 10.07
CA ARG A 44 -12.82 1.35 10.36
C ARG A 44 -13.77 1.03 9.21
N GLU A 45 -14.39 2.05 8.62
CA GLU A 45 -15.22 1.83 7.42
C GLU A 45 -14.42 1.26 6.26
N CYS A 46 -13.18 1.73 6.07
CA CYS A 46 -12.27 1.19 5.05
C CYS A 46 -11.93 -0.28 5.31
N VAL A 47 -11.77 -0.69 6.58
CA VAL A 47 -11.59 -2.12 6.94
C VAL A 47 -12.83 -2.92 6.56
N ASN A 48 -14.03 -2.45 6.89
CA ASN A 48 -15.26 -3.16 6.55
C ASN A 48 -15.40 -3.35 5.03
N GLU A 49 -15.09 -2.31 4.24
CA GLU A 49 -15.06 -2.43 2.78
C GLU A 49 -13.99 -3.42 2.28
N THR A 50 -12.85 -3.48 2.96
CA THR A 50 -11.78 -4.43 2.63
C THR A 50 -12.25 -5.87 2.85
N LEU A 51 -12.90 -6.14 3.98
CA LEU A 51 -13.45 -7.45 4.30
C LEU A 51 -14.55 -7.85 3.33
N LEU A 52 -15.43 -6.92 2.96
CA LEU A 52 -16.47 -7.16 1.96
C LEU A 52 -15.87 -7.51 0.61
N LYS A 53 -14.89 -6.75 0.11
CA LYS A 53 -14.21 -7.04 -1.15
C LYS A 53 -13.45 -8.37 -1.12
N ALA A 54 -12.84 -8.72 0.00
CA ALA A 54 -12.21 -10.03 0.14
C ALA A 54 -13.27 -11.15 0.03
N TRP A 55 -14.43 -10.98 0.65
CA TRP A 55 -15.54 -11.92 0.55
C TRP A 55 -16.09 -12.04 -0.88
N GLU A 56 -16.22 -10.94 -1.59
CA GLU A 56 -16.73 -10.93 -2.96
C GLU A 56 -15.76 -11.57 -3.95
N ASN A 57 -14.46 -11.32 -3.78
CA ASN A 57 -13.45 -11.66 -4.78
C ASN A 57 -12.77 -13.02 -4.53
N ILE A 58 -12.79 -13.56 -3.31
CA ILE A 58 -12.26 -14.90 -3.02
C ILE A 58 -13.44 -15.88 -2.85
N PRO A 59 -13.59 -16.88 -3.72
CA PRO A 59 -13.05 -17.01 -5.06
C PRO A 59 -13.71 -16.02 -6.05
N PRO A 60 -13.15 -15.73 -7.23
CA PRO A 60 -12.12 -16.51 -7.96
C PRO A 60 -10.68 -16.18 -7.63
N ASP A 61 -10.39 -15.07 -6.92
CA ASP A 61 -9.02 -14.79 -6.49
C ASP A 61 -8.50 -15.88 -5.55
N ASP A 62 -7.23 -16.26 -5.71
CA ASP A 62 -6.55 -17.22 -4.84
C ASP A 62 -5.22 -16.62 -4.34
N PRO A 63 -5.28 -15.74 -3.32
CA PRO A 63 -4.10 -15.05 -2.83
C PRO A 63 -3.15 -16.02 -2.13
N ARG A 64 -1.88 -16.03 -2.55
CA ARG A 64 -0.84 -16.83 -1.88
C ARG A 64 -0.52 -16.32 -0.47
N ILE A 65 -0.62 -15.01 -0.26
CA ILE A 65 -0.37 -14.30 1.00
C ILE A 65 -1.57 -13.40 1.26
N LEU A 66 -2.42 -13.80 2.21
CA LEU A 66 -3.66 -13.10 2.52
C LEU A 66 -3.42 -11.69 3.06
N SER A 67 -2.41 -11.51 3.92
CA SER A 67 -2.05 -10.21 4.47
C SER A 67 -1.64 -9.20 3.39
N ALA A 68 -0.88 -9.63 2.37
CA ALA A 68 -0.50 -8.78 1.23
C ALA A 68 -1.71 -8.41 0.36
N TYR A 69 -2.61 -9.36 0.12
CA TYR A 69 -3.85 -9.14 -0.61
C TYR A 69 -4.75 -8.11 0.09
N LEU A 70 -5.01 -8.31 1.39
CA LEU A 70 -5.82 -7.38 2.19
C LEU A 70 -5.18 -5.98 2.26
N SER A 71 -3.87 -5.90 2.43
CA SER A 71 -3.19 -4.59 2.47
C SER A 71 -3.34 -3.82 1.16
N THR A 72 -3.32 -4.51 0.02
CA THR A 72 -3.54 -3.91 -1.30
C THR A 72 -4.97 -3.36 -1.41
N ILE A 73 -5.98 -4.14 -1.05
CA ILE A 73 -7.38 -3.70 -1.06
C ILE A 73 -7.58 -2.51 -0.13
N THR A 74 -7.08 -2.59 1.11
CA THR A 74 -7.21 -1.53 2.12
C THR A 74 -6.60 -0.22 1.63
N ARG A 75 -5.38 -0.27 1.08
CA ARG A 75 -4.72 0.94 0.54
C ARG A 75 -5.52 1.55 -0.61
N ASN A 76 -5.95 0.73 -1.56
CA ASN A 76 -6.74 1.20 -2.70
C ASN A 76 -8.04 1.87 -2.25
N ASN A 77 -8.75 1.29 -1.28
CA ASN A 77 -9.96 1.87 -0.69
C ASN A 77 -9.66 3.20 0.02
N ALA A 78 -8.63 3.23 0.87
CA ALA A 78 -8.24 4.42 1.62
C ALA A 78 -7.82 5.57 0.68
N ILE A 79 -7.02 5.27 -0.35
CA ILE A 79 -6.58 6.26 -1.34
C ILE A 79 -7.77 6.81 -2.13
N SER A 80 -8.69 5.94 -2.55
CA SER A 80 -9.89 6.37 -3.28
C SER A 80 -10.76 7.31 -2.43
N ARG A 81 -10.90 7.03 -1.13
CA ARG A 81 -11.60 7.89 -0.18
C ARG A 81 -10.87 9.23 0.02
N TYR A 82 -9.55 9.18 0.22
CA TYR A 82 -8.72 10.38 0.37
C TYR A 82 -8.83 11.31 -0.84
N ARG A 83 -8.72 10.74 -2.07
CA ARG A 83 -8.87 11.50 -3.32
C ARG A 83 -10.24 12.15 -3.46
N ARG A 84 -11.31 11.43 -3.14
CA ARG A 84 -12.67 11.97 -3.17
C ARG A 84 -12.81 13.17 -2.24
N LYS A 85 -12.33 13.06 -1.00
CA LYS A 85 -12.32 14.18 -0.04
C LYS A 85 -11.47 15.37 -0.50
N ALA A 86 -10.29 15.11 -1.05
CA ALA A 86 -9.43 16.14 -1.57
C ALA A 86 -10.08 16.88 -2.76
N ALA A 87 -10.78 16.16 -3.63
CA ALA A 87 -11.53 16.73 -4.75
C ALA A 87 -12.73 17.58 -4.26
N GLU A 88 -13.46 17.14 -3.23
CA GLU A 88 -14.58 17.87 -2.63
C GLU A 88 -14.14 19.18 -1.95
N LYS A 89 -12.96 19.17 -1.33
CA LYS A 89 -12.41 20.37 -0.63
C LYS A 89 -11.77 21.40 -1.57
N ARG A 90 -11.41 21.04 -2.79
CA ARG A 90 -10.65 21.90 -3.71
C ARG A 90 -11.17 21.71 -5.14
N GLY A 91 -11.84 22.69 -5.66
CA GLY A 91 -12.06 22.77 -7.11
C GLY A 91 -10.73 22.67 -7.87
N ASN A 92 -10.49 21.57 -8.53
CA ASN A 92 -9.48 21.32 -9.61
C ASN A 92 -7.98 21.63 -9.40
N SER A 93 -7.46 21.85 -8.20
CA SER A 93 -6.01 22.08 -7.99
C SER A 93 -5.34 20.95 -7.15
N ALA A 94 -5.58 19.68 -7.50
CA ALA A 94 -5.18 18.53 -6.69
C ALA A 94 -3.71 18.09 -6.83
N VAL A 95 -2.91 18.65 -7.75
CA VAL A 95 -1.59 18.10 -8.11
C VAL A 95 -0.48 18.55 -7.17
N ALA A 96 -0.54 19.75 -6.59
CA ALA A 96 0.59 20.32 -5.86
C ALA A 96 0.69 19.90 -4.37
N LEU A 97 -0.38 19.40 -3.75
CA LEU A 97 -0.44 19.13 -2.31
C LEU A 97 -0.17 17.68 -1.91
N VAL A 98 -0.04 16.80 -2.89
CA VAL A 98 0.20 15.38 -2.65
C VAL A 98 1.67 15.12 -2.26
N LEU A 99 2.58 16.02 -2.56
CA LEU A 99 4.02 15.83 -2.37
C LEU A 99 4.50 16.18 -0.96
N ASP A 100 3.94 17.22 -0.33
CA ASP A 100 4.33 17.60 1.04
C ASP A 100 3.74 16.63 2.11
N ASP A 101 2.55 16.07 1.86
CA ASP A 101 1.92 15.10 2.76
C ASP A 101 2.61 13.71 2.71
N PHE A 102 3.46 13.42 1.71
CA PHE A 102 4.12 12.12 1.58
C PHE A 102 5.33 11.92 2.49
N ALA A 103 5.95 12.98 2.97
CA ALA A 103 7.09 12.88 3.89
C ALA A 103 6.67 12.23 5.22
N ASP A 104 5.39 12.42 5.63
CA ASP A 104 4.84 11.92 6.90
C ASP A 104 4.11 10.57 6.77
N ILE A 105 3.76 10.15 5.54
CA ILE A 105 2.96 8.93 5.30
C ILE A 105 3.84 7.68 5.09
N ILE A 106 5.15 7.82 4.88
CA ILE A 106 6.06 6.66 4.94
C ILE A 106 6.06 6.19 6.40
N PRO A 107 5.42 5.06 6.75
CA PRO A 107 5.29 4.67 8.14
C PRO A 107 6.68 4.48 8.73
N ASN A 108 7.01 5.24 9.75
CA ASN A 108 7.95 4.75 10.75
C ASN A 108 7.30 3.49 11.32
N SER A 109 7.70 2.34 10.77
CA SER A 109 7.06 1.05 10.99
C SER A 109 7.26 0.60 12.43
N THR A 110 6.30 0.89 13.28
CA THR A 110 6.12 0.20 14.54
C THR A 110 4.96 -0.79 14.39
N SER A 111 5.21 -1.94 13.79
CA SER A 111 4.40 -3.12 14.02
C SER A 111 5.24 -4.15 14.76
N VAL A 112 4.79 -4.45 15.95
CA VAL A 112 5.21 -5.51 16.85
C VAL A 112 5.20 -6.84 16.08
N GLU A 113 6.39 -7.50 15.99
CA GLU A 113 6.69 -8.81 15.38
C GLU A 113 7.38 -8.82 14.00
N ARG A 114 8.08 -7.75 13.64
CA ARG A 114 9.10 -7.89 12.58
C ARG A 114 10.47 -8.00 13.24
N THR A 115 11.26 -8.99 12.81
CA THR A 115 12.64 -9.17 13.25
C THR A 115 13.43 -7.87 13.04
N ALA A 116 14.45 -7.61 13.87
CA ALA A 116 15.29 -6.40 13.79
C ALA A 116 15.79 -6.17 12.35
N GLU A 117 16.14 -7.23 11.62
CA GLU A 117 16.55 -7.21 10.21
C GLU A 117 15.52 -6.58 9.26
N HIS A 118 14.22 -6.83 9.47
CA HIS A 118 13.18 -6.20 8.64
C HIS A 118 13.05 -4.70 8.89
N HIS A 119 13.26 -4.26 10.14
CA HIS A 119 13.25 -2.84 10.48
C HIS A 119 14.44 -2.11 9.87
N GLU A 120 15.62 -2.73 9.91
CA GLU A 120 16.83 -2.20 9.30
C GLU A 120 16.68 -2.09 7.78
N MET A 121 16.18 -3.14 7.12
CA MET A 121 15.93 -3.12 5.67
C MET A 121 14.92 -2.04 5.25
N ILE A 122 13.83 -1.85 6.00
CA ILE A 122 12.85 -0.80 5.70
C ILE A 122 13.47 0.58 5.91
N SER A 123 14.25 0.77 6.97
CA SER A 123 14.96 2.02 7.22
C SER A 123 15.93 2.34 6.09
N GLU A 124 16.62 1.32 5.57
CA GLU A 124 17.56 1.44 4.46
C GLU A 124 16.86 1.81 3.14
N ILE A 125 15.73 1.17 2.85
CA ILE A 125 14.90 1.54 1.70
C ILE A 125 14.43 2.99 1.81
N ASN A 126 13.98 3.43 2.97
CA ASN A 126 13.54 4.81 3.19
C ASN A 126 14.69 5.80 3.02
N ARG A 127 15.89 5.48 3.51
CA ARG A 127 17.10 6.30 3.32
C ARG A 127 17.43 6.42 1.83
N PHE A 128 17.41 5.30 1.12
CA PHE A 128 17.64 5.27 -0.34
C PHE A 128 16.61 6.12 -1.10
N LEU A 129 15.32 5.97 -0.79
CA LEU A 129 14.25 6.77 -1.39
C LEU A 129 14.43 8.26 -1.10
N GLY A 130 14.93 8.60 0.09
CA GLY A 130 15.29 9.97 0.46
C GLY A 130 16.34 10.61 -0.44
N GLY A 131 17.28 9.83 -0.96
CA GLY A 131 18.33 10.26 -1.90
C GLY A 131 17.89 10.39 -3.37
N LEU A 132 16.70 9.93 -3.73
CA LEU A 132 16.18 10.06 -5.09
C LEU A 132 15.74 11.49 -5.41
N THR A 133 15.75 11.83 -6.71
CA THR A 133 15.06 13.03 -7.16
C THR A 133 13.58 12.96 -6.79
N GLU A 134 12.96 14.11 -6.53
CA GLU A 134 11.55 14.23 -6.15
C GLU A 134 10.63 13.45 -7.10
N ILE A 135 10.81 13.62 -8.40
CA ILE A 135 9.98 12.95 -9.41
C ILE A 135 10.13 11.42 -9.38
N ASN A 136 11.36 10.90 -9.21
CA ASN A 136 11.60 9.44 -9.15
C ASN A 136 11.00 8.85 -7.88
N ARG A 137 11.15 9.54 -6.74
CA ARG A 137 10.55 9.17 -5.47
C ARG A 137 9.04 9.14 -5.59
N THR A 138 8.43 10.21 -6.12
CA THR A 138 6.98 10.31 -6.33
C THR A 138 6.46 9.16 -7.17
N VAL A 139 7.05 8.91 -8.34
CA VAL A 139 6.65 7.81 -9.23
C VAL A 139 6.74 6.46 -8.51
N PHE A 140 7.82 6.24 -7.74
CA PHE A 140 8.01 4.99 -6.99
C PHE A 140 6.97 4.83 -5.89
N VAL A 141 6.73 5.87 -5.09
CA VAL A 141 5.74 5.86 -4.00
C VAL A 141 4.34 5.66 -4.55
N LEU A 142 3.96 6.38 -5.60
CA LEU A 142 2.65 6.21 -6.24
C LEU A 142 2.43 4.75 -6.70
N ARG A 143 3.44 4.13 -7.29
CA ARG A 143 3.33 2.75 -7.77
C ARG A 143 3.31 1.71 -6.65
N PHE A 144 4.28 1.77 -5.73
CA PHE A 144 4.53 0.68 -4.77
C PHE A 144 3.86 0.89 -3.41
N TYR A 145 3.59 2.14 -3.05
CA TYR A 145 2.89 2.45 -1.81
C TYR A 145 1.40 2.68 -2.04
N PHE A 146 1.05 3.42 -3.08
CA PHE A 146 -0.34 3.73 -3.44
C PHE A 146 -0.94 2.80 -4.49
N PHE A 147 -0.16 1.90 -5.06
CA PHE A 147 -0.56 0.92 -6.08
C PHE A 147 -1.27 1.53 -7.30
N GLU A 148 -0.91 2.77 -7.64
CA GLU A 148 -1.46 3.42 -8.83
C GLU A 148 -0.97 2.74 -10.11
N ASP A 149 -1.84 2.74 -11.12
CA ASP A 149 -1.47 2.24 -12.43
C ASP A 149 -0.62 3.26 -13.20
N ILE A 150 0.22 2.76 -14.12
CA ILE A 150 1.13 3.61 -14.90
C ILE A 150 0.40 4.76 -15.62
N PRO A 151 -0.79 4.56 -16.22
CA PRO A 151 -1.58 5.66 -16.78
C PRO A 151 -1.88 6.76 -15.77
N ASP A 152 -2.37 6.39 -14.57
CA ASP A 152 -2.75 7.35 -13.52
C ASP A 152 -1.54 8.12 -13.01
N ILE A 153 -0.40 7.43 -12.82
CA ILE A 153 0.86 8.06 -12.44
C ILE A 153 1.32 9.06 -13.53
N ALA A 154 1.21 8.68 -14.80
CA ALA A 154 1.58 9.53 -15.94
C ALA A 154 0.73 10.81 -15.95
N ASP A 155 -0.58 10.67 -15.80
CA ASP A 155 -1.52 11.81 -15.79
C ASP A 155 -1.27 12.74 -14.57
N ARG A 156 -0.94 12.18 -13.40
CA ARG A 156 -0.66 12.96 -12.19
C ARG A 156 0.67 13.68 -12.22
N THR A 157 1.69 13.07 -12.81
CA THR A 157 3.06 13.61 -12.84
C THR A 157 3.37 14.43 -14.08
N GLY A 158 2.46 14.43 -15.07
CA GLY A 158 2.71 15.04 -16.38
C GLY A 158 3.74 14.30 -17.24
N LEU A 159 4.12 13.08 -16.84
CA LEU A 159 5.09 12.26 -17.57
C LEU A 159 4.38 11.38 -18.61
N ARG A 160 5.14 10.96 -19.64
CA ARG A 160 4.63 9.94 -20.56
C ARG A 160 4.69 8.55 -19.90
N LYS A 161 3.75 7.68 -20.20
CA LYS A 161 3.69 6.30 -19.66
C LYS A 161 5.02 5.54 -19.76
N LYS A 162 5.74 5.72 -20.88
CA LYS A 162 7.06 5.11 -21.08
C LYS A 162 8.13 5.64 -20.11
N ASP A 163 8.04 6.92 -19.76
CA ASP A 163 9.01 7.55 -18.86
C ASP A 163 8.73 7.08 -17.41
N VAL A 164 7.46 6.96 -17.02
CA VAL A 164 7.06 6.35 -15.75
C VAL A 164 7.59 4.91 -15.64
N SER A 165 7.36 4.09 -16.67
CA SER A 165 7.87 2.70 -16.71
C SER A 165 9.40 2.64 -16.60
N ALA A 166 10.11 3.54 -17.29
CA ALA A 166 11.57 3.59 -17.25
C ALA A 166 12.10 4.04 -15.87
N ILE A 167 11.43 4.98 -15.20
CA ILE A 167 11.76 5.41 -13.83
C ILE A 167 11.56 4.22 -12.87
N LEU A 168 10.42 3.56 -12.92
CA LEU A 168 10.11 2.40 -12.05
C LEU A 168 11.14 1.28 -12.22
N TYR A 169 11.47 0.94 -13.45
CA TYR A 169 12.46 -0.09 -13.75
C TYR A 169 13.84 0.26 -13.19
N ARG A 170 14.33 1.49 -13.46
CA ARG A 170 15.63 1.96 -12.98
C ARG A 170 15.68 2.02 -11.45
N THR A 171 14.66 2.60 -10.83
CA THR A 171 14.60 2.75 -9.37
C THR A 171 14.58 1.37 -8.69
N LYS A 172 13.80 0.42 -9.21
CA LYS A 172 13.77 -0.96 -8.68
C LYS A 172 15.14 -1.63 -8.72
N ASN A 173 15.86 -1.49 -9.84
CA ASN A 173 17.20 -2.07 -9.99
C ASN A 173 18.23 -1.40 -9.09
N LEU A 174 18.14 -0.08 -8.92
CA LEU A 174 19.02 0.66 -8.01
C LEU A 174 18.77 0.28 -6.54
N ILE A 175 17.51 0.12 -6.11
CA ILE A 175 17.18 -0.36 -4.76
C ILE A 175 17.74 -1.77 -4.55
N ARG A 176 17.53 -2.68 -5.51
CA ARG A 176 18.06 -4.04 -5.42
C ARG A 176 19.57 -4.03 -5.22
N LYS A 177 20.29 -3.33 -6.09
CA LYS A 177 21.74 -3.23 -6.02
C LYS A 177 22.20 -2.65 -4.67
N HIS A 178 21.54 -1.58 -4.20
CA HIS A 178 21.85 -0.96 -2.93
C HIS A 178 21.65 -1.92 -1.75
N LEU A 179 20.55 -2.67 -1.71
CA LEU A 179 20.29 -3.66 -0.67
C LEU A 179 21.30 -4.83 -0.71
N GLU A 180 21.69 -5.28 -1.90
CA GLU A 180 22.72 -6.31 -2.07
C GLU A 180 24.08 -5.82 -1.56
N GLU A 181 24.45 -4.55 -1.80
CA GLU A 181 25.68 -3.90 -1.29
C GLU A 181 25.68 -3.75 0.23
N GLU A 182 24.49 -3.55 0.85
CA GLU A 182 24.30 -3.51 2.31
C GLU A 182 24.15 -4.91 2.94
N GLY A 183 24.30 -5.99 2.14
CA GLY A 183 24.36 -7.36 2.63
C GLY A 183 23.01 -8.08 2.74
N TYR A 184 21.93 -7.52 2.20
CA TYR A 184 20.63 -8.18 2.17
C TYR A 184 20.56 -9.19 1.01
N SER A 185 20.16 -10.43 1.31
CA SER A 185 19.83 -11.43 0.27
C SER A 185 18.39 -11.25 -0.21
N LEU A 186 18.19 -10.98 -1.51
CA LEU A 186 16.90 -10.69 -2.13
C LEU A 186 16.43 -11.82 -3.04
#